data_aa2d52d154c35213e5c3e8e1a069b0c0
#
_entry.id   aa2d52d154c35213e5c3e8e1a069b0c0
#
_cell.length_a   1.000
_cell.length_b   1.000
_cell.length_c   1.000
_cell.angle_alpha   90.00
_cell.angle_beta   90.00
_cell.angle_gamma   90.00
#
_symmetry.space_group_name_H-M   'P 1'
#
loop_
_entity.id
_entity.type
_entity.pdbx_description
1 polymer ?
#
loop_
_entity_poly.entity_id
_entity_poly.type
_entity_poly.pdbx_seq_one_letter_code
_entity_poly.pdbx_strand_id
1 'polypeptide(L)'
;MKLTSTVLGARDPRALAVFYATLLGWSIKTDEPERVTLHPDDGGPGLSFQLEPDHVPPEWPHANGVQQMQMHLDIEVDDLDAAGAAAIDAGAGLAAFQPQEKVRVYLDPAGHPFCLWTRE
;
A
#
# COMPACT_ATOMS: atom_id res chain seq x y z
N MET A 1 -18.55 -11.49 -14.41
CA MET A 1 -17.14 -11.23 -14.07
C MET A 1 -17.07 -10.41 -12.81
N LYS A 2 -15.99 -10.57 -12.05
CA LYS A 2 -15.85 -9.93 -10.71
C LYS A 2 -14.39 -9.56 -10.46
N LEU A 3 -14.14 -8.29 -10.12
CA LEU A 3 -12.82 -7.87 -9.65
C LEU A 3 -12.61 -8.41 -8.23
N THR A 4 -11.56 -9.22 -8.03
CA THR A 4 -11.33 -9.88 -6.74
C THR A 4 -10.16 -9.31 -5.95
N SER A 5 -9.16 -8.73 -6.61
CA SER A 5 -7.94 -8.30 -5.92
C SER A 5 -7.14 -7.32 -6.74
N THR A 6 -6.42 -6.44 -6.04
CA THR A 6 -5.28 -5.69 -6.58
C THR A 6 -4.01 -6.41 -6.11
N VAL A 7 -3.07 -6.65 -7.01
CA VAL A 7 -1.84 -7.38 -6.70
C VAL A 7 -0.67 -6.41 -6.63
N LEU A 8 0.06 -6.44 -5.52
CA LEU A 8 1.30 -5.68 -5.33
C LEU A 8 2.48 -6.64 -5.28
N GLY A 9 3.52 -6.34 -6.06
CA GLY A 9 4.76 -7.12 -6.06
C GLY A 9 5.71 -6.68 -4.96
N ALA A 10 6.44 -7.62 -4.37
CA ALA A 10 7.43 -7.34 -3.33
C ALA A 10 8.47 -8.45 -3.26
N ARG A 11 9.67 -8.12 -2.81
CA ARG A 11 10.70 -9.13 -2.51
C ARG A 11 10.33 -9.95 -1.28
N ASP A 12 9.58 -9.35 -0.35
CA ASP A 12 9.04 -10.02 0.84
C ASP A 12 7.54 -9.78 0.92
N PRO A 13 6.72 -10.60 0.24
CA PRO A 13 5.28 -10.38 0.23
C PRO A 13 4.62 -10.55 1.58
N ARG A 14 5.15 -11.40 2.47
CA ARG A 14 4.62 -11.56 3.81
C ARG A 14 4.78 -10.30 4.66
N ALA A 15 5.95 -9.65 4.59
CA ALA A 15 6.18 -8.40 5.30
C ALA A 15 5.25 -7.29 4.80
N LEU A 16 5.07 -7.18 3.48
CA LEU A 16 4.16 -6.19 2.90
C LEU A 16 2.71 -6.47 3.30
N ALA A 17 2.29 -7.73 3.31
CA ALA A 17 0.96 -8.12 3.74
C ALA A 17 0.70 -7.78 5.21
N VAL A 18 1.65 -8.02 6.10
CA VAL A 18 1.52 -7.65 7.53
C VAL A 18 1.35 -6.15 7.68
N PHE A 19 2.09 -5.35 6.92
CA PHE A 19 1.94 -3.90 6.92
C PHE A 19 0.49 -3.49 6.60
N TYR A 20 -0.06 -3.95 5.48
CA TYR A 20 -1.41 -3.57 5.07
C TYR A 20 -2.49 -4.21 5.95
N ALA A 21 -2.29 -5.41 6.46
CA ALA A 21 -3.21 -6.02 7.42
C ALA A 21 -3.32 -5.16 8.69
N THR A 22 -2.19 -4.66 9.18
CA THR A 22 -2.14 -3.79 10.35
C THR A 22 -2.80 -2.44 10.06
N LEU A 23 -2.46 -1.83 8.93
CA LEU A 23 -2.97 -0.51 8.57
C LEU A 23 -4.47 -0.51 8.33
N LEU A 24 -4.98 -1.49 7.59
CA LEU A 24 -6.39 -1.57 7.18
C LEU A 24 -7.26 -2.34 8.17
N GLY A 25 -6.67 -3.12 9.07
CA GLY A 25 -7.43 -4.00 9.95
C GLY A 25 -8.05 -5.19 9.21
N TRP A 26 -7.48 -5.61 8.09
CA TRP A 26 -8.01 -6.70 7.28
C TRP A 26 -7.38 -8.04 7.68
N SER A 27 -8.11 -9.12 7.37
CA SER A 27 -7.68 -10.49 7.69
C SER A 27 -6.84 -11.08 6.58
N ILE A 28 -5.79 -11.82 6.98
CA ILE A 28 -5.00 -12.64 6.08
C ILE A 28 -5.78 -13.91 5.77
N LYS A 29 -5.95 -14.24 4.49
CA LYS A 29 -6.66 -15.45 4.03
C LYS A 29 -5.73 -16.52 3.52
N THR A 30 -4.84 -16.17 2.59
CA THR A 30 -3.80 -17.07 2.08
C THR A 30 -2.46 -16.56 2.59
N ASP A 31 -1.62 -17.45 3.10
CA ASP A 31 -0.30 -17.09 3.61
C ASP A 31 0.73 -18.13 3.14
N GLU A 32 1.29 -17.87 1.97
CA GLU A 32 2.31 -18.71 1.35
C GLU A 32 3.56 -17.86 1.09
N PRO A 33 4.76 -18.48 0.97
CA PRO A 33 5.99 -17.70 0.72
C PRO A 33 5.95 -16.83 -0.52
N GLU A 34 5.23 -17.26 -1.56
CA GLU A 34 5.15 -16.57 -2.84
C GLU A 34 3.93 -15.66 -2.96
N ARG A 35 2.95 -15.83 -2.08
CA ARG A 35 1.68 -15.10 -2.20
C ARG A 35 0.92 -15.02 -0.88
N VAL A 36 0.49 -13.81 -0.56
CA VAL A 36 -0.38 -13.57 0.61
C VAL A 36 -1.60 -12.78 0.13
N THR A 37 -2.77 -13.08 0.67
CA THR A 37 -3.99 -12.35 0.34
C THR A 37 -4.66 -11.79 1.58
N LEU A 38 -5.17 -10.56 1.45
CA LEU A 38 -5.98 -9.89 2.45
C LEU A 38 -7.37 -9.64 1.90
N HIS A 39 -8.37 -9.76 2.76
CA HIS A 39 -9.76 -9.48 2.39
C HIS A 39 -10.42 -8.58 3.42
N PRO A 40 -11.20 -7.56 2.97
CA PRO A 40 -12.04 -6.78 3.88
C PRO A 40 -13.22 -7.63 4.37
N ASP A 41 -13.72 -7.33 5.57
CA ASP A 41 -14.84 -8.05 6.16
C ASP A 41 -16.15 -7.87 5.37
N ASP A 42 -16.28 -6.77 4.62
CA ASP A 42 -17.47 -6.48 3.82
C ASP A 42 -17.59 -7.30 2.53
N GLY A 43 -16.59 -8.13 2.21
CA GLY A 43 -16.58 -8.96 1.01
C GLY A 43 -16.20 -8.22 -0.27
N GLY A 44 -15.74 -6.98 -0.20
CA GLY A 44 -15.24 -6.24 -1.34
C GLY A 44 -13.92 -6.80 -1.88
N PRO A 45 -13.37 -6.20 -2.95
CA PRO A 45 -12.08 -6.63 -3.50
C PRO A 45 -10.97 -6.52 -2.45
N GLY A 46 -10.08 -7.51 -2.43
CA GLY A 46 -8.97 -7.57 -1.50
C GLY A 46 -7.68 -7.05 -2.08
N LEU A 47 -6.60 -7.31 -1.34
CA LEU A 47 -5.23 -7.09 -1.79
C LEU A 47 -4.50 -8.42 -1.81
N SER A 48 -3.65 -8.61 -2.81
CA SER A 48 -2.75 -9.75 -2.88
C SER A 48 -1.32 -9.24 -2.97
N PHE A 49 -0.40 -10.00 -2.40
CA PHE A 49 1.02 -9.65 -2.39
C PHE A 49 1.77 -10.82 -2.99
N GLN A 50 2.51 -10.56 -4.04
CA GLN A 50 3.15 -11.58 -4.84
C GLN A 50 4.66 -11.43 -4.78
N LEU A 51 5.37 -12.55 -4.65
CA LEU A 51 6.83 -12.55 -4.67
C LEU A 51 7.32 -12.09 -6.05
N GLU A 52 8.08 -11.01 -6.03
CA GLU A 52 8.80 -10.48 -7.19
C GLU A 52 10.27 -10.32 -6.77
N PRO A 53 11.12 -11.33 -7.05
CA PRO A 53 12.52 -11.29 -6.60
C PRO A 53 13.30 -10.09 -7.12
N ASP A 54 12.92 -9.61 -8.30
CA ASP A 54 13.57 -8.49 -8.99
C ASP A 54 12.81 -7.17 -8.85
N HIS A 55 11.91 -7.07 -7.88
CA HIS A 55 11.11 -5.87 -7.67
C HIS A 55 11.99 -4.63 -7.54
N VAL A 56 11.68 -3.62 -8.34
CA VAL A 56 12.29 -2.29 -8.28
C VAL A 56 11.21 -1.31 -7.85
N PRO A 57 11.38 -0.60 -6.71
CA PRO A 57 10.38 0.37 -6.27
C PRO A 57 10.21 1.49 -7.29
N PRO A 58 8.98 1.97 -7.52
CA PRO A 58 8.80 3.16 -8.33
C PRO A 58 9.38 4.40 -7.64
N GLU A 59 9.75 5.40 -8.44
CA GLU A 59 10.21 6.66 -7.91
C GLU A 59 9.05 7.64 -7.73
N TRP A 60 9.06 8.33 -6.60
CA TRP A 60 8.12 9.42 -6.31
C TRP A 60 8.89 10.67 -5.88
N PRO A 61 8.69 11.84 -6.52
CA PRO A 61 7.76 12.05 -7.64
C PRO A 61 8.24 11.44 -8.94
N HIS A 62 7.31 11.33 -9.90
CA HIS A 62 7.59 10.81 -11.23
C HIS A 62 8.71 11.59 -11.92
N ALA A 63 9.58 10.88 -12.63
CA ALA A 63 10.60 11.46 -13.50
C ALA A 63 10.79 10.59 -14.74
N ASN A 64 11.28 11.18 -15.83
CA ASN A 64 11.55 10.44 -17.06
C ASN A 64 12.77 9.53 -16.86
N GLY A 65 12.71 8.32 -17.42
CA GLY A 65 13.83 7.39 -17.42
C GLY A 65 14.02 6.59 -16.15
N VAL A 66 13.15 6.75 -15.13
CA VAL A 66 13.17 5.95 -13.91
C VAL A 66 11.95 5.07 -13.83
N GLN A 67 11.95 4.12 -12.88
CA GLN A 67 10.82 3.24 -12.64
C GLN A 67 9.60 4.06 -12.24
N GLN A 68 8.53 3.96 -13.02
CA GLN A 68 7.32 4.74 -12.78
C GLN A 68 6.27 3.93 -12.04
N MET A 69 5.54 4.61 -11.16
CA MET A 69 4.33 4.09 -10.54
C MET A 69 3.24 3.96 -11.61
N GLN A 70 2.67 2.76 -11.77
CA GLN A 70 1.57 2.53 -12.70
C GLN A 70 0.21 2.69 -12.01
N MET A 71 0.14 2.31 -10.75
CA MET A 71 -1.06 2.39 -9.94
C MET A 71 -0.66 2.67 -8.49
N HIS A 72 -1.59 3.21 -7.71
CA HIS A 72 -1.40 3.38 -6.28
C HIS A 72 -2.73 3.17 -5.56
N LEU A 73 -2.66 2.99 -4.24
CA LEU A 73 -3.84 2.83 -3.41
C LEU A 73 -4.20 4.18 -2.79
N ASP A 74 -5.50 4.50 -2.78
CA ASP A 74 -6.05 5.62 -2.03
C ASP A 74 -6.85 5.07 -0.86
N ILE A 75 -6.53 5.51 0.35
CA ILE A 75 -7.17 5.07 1.59
C ILE A 75 -7.80 6.27 2.26
N GLU A 76 -9.11 6.25 2.40
CA GLU A 76 -9.83 7.31 3.11
C GLU A 76 -9.66 7.13 4.61
N VAL A 77 -9.36 8.23 5.30
CA VAL A 77 -9.19 8.26 6.76
C VAL A 77 -9.93 9.47 7.33
N ASP A 78 -10.25 9.42 8.61
CA ASP A 78 -10.93 10.52 9.29
C ASP A 78 -9.95 11.62 9.72
N ASP A 79 -8.75 11.24 10.14
CA ASP A 79 -7.72 12.13 10.67
C ASP A 79 -6.37 11.80 10.03
N LEU A 80 -5.87 12.72 9.18
CA LEU A 80 -4.62 12.51 8.45
C LEU A 80 -3.42 12.36 9.39
N ASP A 81 -3.36 13.13 10.46
CA ASP A 81 -2.22 13.08 11.39
C ASP A 81 -2.19 11.75 12.15
N ALA A 82 -3.34 11.32 12.69
CA ALA A 82 -3.44 10.05 13.42
C ALA A 82 -3.19 8.86 12.50
N ALA A 83 -3.79 8.86 11.31
CA ALA A 83 -3.60 7.78 10.34
C ALA A 83 -2.15 7.74 9.83
N GLY A 84 -1.54 8.89 9.61
CA GLY A 84 -0.14 8.98 9.21
C GLY A 84 0.79 8.43 10.27
N ALA A 85 0.56 8.73 11.54
CA ALA A 85 1.34 8.16 12.65
C ALA A 85 1.21 6.64 12.68
N ALA A 86 0.01 6.11 12.50
CA ALA A 86 -0.23 4.66 12.44
C ALA A 86 0.51 4.02 11.26
N ALA A 87 0.51 4.67 10.10
CA ALA A 87 1.23 4.18 8.93
C ALA A 87 2.75 4.11 9.17
N ILE A 88 3.32 5.15 9.75
CA ILE A 88 4.76 5.18 10.12
C ILE A 88 5.07 4.07 11.12
N ASP A 89 4.25 3.91 12.15
CA ASP A 89 4.45 2.85 13.15
C ASP A 89 4.39 1.46 12.53
N ALA A 90 3.57 1.27 11.51
CA ALA A 90 3.46 -0.02 10.80
C ALA A 90 4.61 -0.26 9.83
N GLY A 91 5.41 0.77 9.49
CA GLY A 91 6.58 0.60 8.63
C GLY A 91 6.61 1.47 7.36
N ALA A 92 5.65 2.37 7.17
CA ALA A 92 5.65 3.29 6.03
C ALA A 92 6.68 4.41 6.21
N GLY A 93 7.12 4.97 5.09
CA GLY A 93 7.89 6.20 5.05
C GLY A 93 7.05 7.34 4.49
N LEU A 94 7.16 8.54 5.07
CA LEU A 94 6.52 9.72 4.52
C LEU A 94 7.28 10.17 3.28
N ALA A 95 6.60 10.34 2.13
CA ALA A 95 7.24 10.85 0.93
C ALA A 95 7.60 12.33 1.10
N ALA A 96 8.74 12.74 0.54
CA ALA A 96 9.18 14.13 0.65
C ALA A 96 8.29 15.09 -0.14
N PHE A 97 7.84 14.66 -1.33
CA PHE A 97 6.99 15.48 -2.19
C PHE A 97 5.51 15.26 -1.86
N GLN A 98 4.82 16.33 -1.42
CA GLN A 98 3.42 16.31 -1.00
C GLN A 98 2.63 17.34 -1.82
N PRO A 99 2.02 16.93 -2.94
CA PRO A 99 1.40 17.90 -3.85
C PRO A 99 0.05 18.48 -3.39
N GLN A 100 -0.61 17.88 -2.37
CA GLN A 100 -1.96 18.26 -1.97
C GLN A 100 -2.11 18.37 -0.45
N GLU A 101 -3.06 19.21 0.01
CA GLU A 101 -3.26 19.45 1.44
C GLU A 101 -4.02 18.33 2.15
N LYS A 102 -5.06 17.78 1.51
CA LYS A 102 -5.94 16.78 2.11
C LYS A 102 -5.55 15.35 1.75
N VAL A 103 -4.39 15.19 1.16
CA VAL A 103 -3.82 13.90 0.77
C VAL A 103 -2.37 13.87 1.23
N ARG A 104 -1.97 12.77 1.85
CA ARG A 104 -0.57 12.53 2.21
C ARG A 104 -0.06 11.30 1.50
N VAL A 105 1.06 11.44 0.83
CA VAL A 105 1.71 10.34 0.12
C VAL A 105 2.72 9.67 1.05
N TYR A 106 2.62 8.36 1.13
CA TYR A 106 3.54 7.49 1.88
C TYR A 106 4.12 6.45 0.94
N LEU A 107 5.23 5.86 1.35
CA LEU A 107 5.81 4.69 0.69
C LEU A 107 5.64 3.50 1.61
N ASP A 108 5.12 2.39 1.08
CA ASP A 108 5.00 1.17 1.86
C ASP A 108 6.37 0.47 2.01
N PRO A 109 6.48 -0.62 2.78
CA PRO A 109 7.78 -1.29 2.97
C PRO A 109 8.44 -1.82 1.70
N ALA A 110 7.70 -1.99 0.61
CA ALA A 110 8.25 -2.38 -0.69
C ALA A 110 8.50 -1.18 -1.60
N GLY A 111 8.21 0.04 -1.12
CA GLY A 111 8.44 1.28 -1.86
C GLY A 111 7.29 1.68 -2.78
N HIS A 112 6.13 1.02 -2.73
CA HIS A 112 4.98 1.47 -3.50
C HIS A 112 4.39 2.73 -2.86
N PRO A 113 4.17 3.81 -3.62
CA PRO A 113 3.41 4.95 -3.12
C PRO A 113 1.97 4.57 -2.83
N PHE A 114 1.44 5.09 -1.74
CA PHE A 114 0.01 5.04 -1.44
C PHE A 114 -0.40 6.36 -0.78
N CYS A 115 -1.67 6.68 -0.85
CA CYS A 115 -2.19 7.94 -0.32
C CYS A 115 -3.17 7.69 0.81
N LEU A 116 -3.04 8.46 1.87
CA LEU A 116 -4.08 8.66 2.87
C LEU A 116 -4.76 9.97 2.55
N TRP A 117 -6.08 9.99 2.55
CA TRP A 117 -6.82 11.20 2.23
C TRP A 117 -8.03 11.35 3.14
N THR A 118 -8.50 12.59 3.29
CA THR A 118 -9.65 12.90 4.14
C THR A 118 -10.61 13.83 3.39
N ARG A 119 -11.89 13.72 3.71
CA ARG A 119 -12.92 14.66 3.24
C ARG A 119 -12.89 15.96 4.03
N GLU A 120 -12.35 15.88 5.23
CA GLU A 120 -12.23 17.01 6.16
C GLU A 120 -11.10 17.94 5.68
#